data_663b7de8ada2543ab39241f659ac2134
#
_entry.id   663b7de8ada2543ab39241f659ac2134
#
_cell.length_a   1.000
_cell.length_b   1.000
_cell.length_c   1.000
_cell.angle_alpha   90.00
_cell.angle_beta   90.00
_cell.angle_gamma   90.00
#
_symmetry.space_group_name_H-M   'P 1'
#
loop_
_entity.id
_entity.type
_entity.pdbx_description
1 polymer ?
#
loop_
_entity_poly.entity_id
_entity_poly.type
_entity_poly.pdbx_seq_one_letter_code
_entity_poly.pdbx_strand_id
1 'polypeptide(L)'
;MAEEQVTPEQKKKIRLAFAPCADYSTRNLRPALEHVLQPQIEAAGGVSGKSVMLKPNLLAWRKADDPQSVNPRFIVETAKVFLDAGASRVAILENPAVQTTPQILRAMGIADELKSLGVASANFTNYIKQPPLDAVFFRNLEIANEFREYDFVADLAKAKTHGMMTLTFCVKNLFGLVNGGDRLAWHLAVGRDYDKFADMLLDLYLVVRPAFNLLDAVTCMEGNGPGAGTPADRYFVAGGTDALALDAVAARVLGVDPDTLHIIKRAKARGLFPAPETIDNPDPLPVCAPLALPDRPVMDMAQMHLGVGIPKWMQKPLYRLMVVNPVLDPAKCVGCGVCVKMCPPKSLKLSGVKPAFDLPHCIRCFCCQEHCPKGAITPRMTRTMRFVKAVDRLFRGGGTAESK
;
A
#
# COMPACT_ATOMS: atom_id res chain seq x y z
N MET A 1 31.00 31.83 5.15
CA MET A 1 30.70 31.01 3.96
C MET A 1 29.26 31.32 3.62
N ALA A 2 29.01 31.92 2.45
CA ALA A 2 27.68 32.35 2.03
C ALA A 2 26.83 31.10 1.76
N GLU A 3 25.68 30.99 2.41
CA GLU A 3 24.62 30.07 2.02
C GLU A 3 24.14 30.45 0.62
N GLU A 4 24.41 29.61 -0.35
CA GLU A 4 23.91 29.74 -1.71
C GLU A 4 22.38 29.54 -1.63
N GLN A 5 21.66 30.64 -1.65
CA GLN A 5 20.19 30.65 -1.72
C GLN A 5 19.81 30.08 -3.09
N VAL A 6 19.33 28.83 -3.09
CA VAL A 6 18.72 28.17 -4.25
C VAL A 6 17.55 29.05 -4.72
N THR A 7 17.64 29.62 -5.90
CA THR A 7 16.60 30.46 -6.49
C THR A 7 15.31 29.67 -6.69
N PRO A 8 14.10 30.30 -6.58
CA PRO A 8 12.80 29.64 -6.71
C PRO A 8 12.57 28.90 -8.04
N GLU A 9 13.32 29.24 -9.08
CA GLU A 9 13.19 28.65 -10.44
C GLU A 9 13.77 27.22 -10.59
N GLN A 10 14.52 26.70 -9.61
CA GLN A 10 15.15 25.38 -9.69
C GLN A 10 14.44 24.27 -8.94
N LYS A 11 13.31 24.53 -8.31
CA LYS A 11 12.50 23.42 -7.72
C LYS A 11 11.85 22.62 -8.83
N LYS A 12 12.38 21.43 -9.10
CA LYS A 12 11.84 20.47 -10.09
C LYS A 12 10.34 20.29 -9.83
N LYS A 13 9.49 20.69 -10.78
CA LYS A 13 8.03 20.51 -10.69
C LYS A 13 7.69 19.04 -10.57
N ILE A 14 6.84 18.71 -9.62
CA ILE A 14 6.26 17.38 -9.47
C ILE A 14 5.10 17.27 -10.44
N ARG A 15 5.14 16.28 -11.32
CA ARG A 15 4.11 16.03 -12.33
C ARG A 15 3.18 14.94 -11.82
N LEU A 16 1.90 15.26 -11.71
CA LEU A 16 0.83 14.27 -11.50
C LEU A 16 -0.04 14.21 -12.75
N ALA A 17 -0.59 13.04 -13.03
CA ALA A 17 -1.55 12.84 -14.09
C ALA A 17 -2.62 11.83 -13.67
N PHE A 18 -3.86 12.08 -14.07
CA PHE A 18 -5.04 11.24 -13.81
C PHE A 18 -5.77 10.98 -15.12
N ALA A 19 -6.08 9.71 -15.38
CA ALA A 19 -6.79 9.32 -16.58
C ALA A 19 -8.00 8.44 -16.25
N PRO A 20 -9.20 8.72 -16.83
CA PRO A 20 -10.33 7.81 -16.72
C PRO A 20 -9.99 6.49 -17.42
N CYS A 21 -10.43 5.37 -16.82
CA CYS A 21 -10.19 4.04 -17.35
C CYS A 21 -11.38 3.14 -17.00
N ALA A 22 -12.26 2.88 -17.96
CA ALA A 22 -13.50 2.18 -17.72
C ALA A 22 -13.34 0.71 -17.31
N ASP A 23 -12.30 0.05 -17.80
CA ASP A 23 -11.97 -1.34 -17.49
C ASP A 23 -10.49 -1.65 -17.83
N TYR A 24 -10.09 -2.91 -17.60
CA TYR A 24 -8.73 -3.38 -17.91
C TYR A 24 -8.53 -3.87 -19.35
N SER A 25 -9.48 -3.64 -20.28
CA SER A 25 -9.24 -3.91 -21.69
C SER A 25 -8.08 -3.05 -22.22
N THR A 26 -7.29 -3.60 -23.12
CA THR A 26 -6.19 -2.84 -23.77
C THR A 26 -6.68 -1.54 -24.39
N ARG A 27 -7.91 -1.53 -24.94
CA ARG A 27 -8.53 -0.34 -25.54
C ARG A 27 -8.66 0.83 -24.57
N ASN A 28 -9.00 0.56 -23.30
CA ASN A 28 -9.22 1.58 -22.29
C ASN A 28 -7.96 1.83 -21.44
N LEU A 29 -7.26 0.75 -21.07
CA LEU A 29 -6.14 0.81 -20.15
C LEU A 29 -4.88 1.40 -20.80
N ARG A 30 -4.57 1.01 -22.05
CA ARG A 30 -3.34 1.42 -22.72
C ARG A 30 -3.24 2.94 -22.88
N PRO A 31 -4.25 3.65 -23.41
CA PRO A 31 -4.21 5.12 -23.50
C PRO A 31 -4.13 5.80 -22.13
N ALA A 32 -4.81 5.25 -21.12
CA ALA A 32 -4.75 5.80 -19.77
C ALA A 32 -3.32 5.68 -19.16
N LEU A 33 -2.64 4.55 -19.38
CA LEU A 33 -1.26 4.36 -18.94
C LEU A 33 -0.28 5.27 -19.69
N GLU A 34 -0.43 5.41 -20.99
CA GLU A 34 0.38 6.33 -21.80
C GLU A 34 0.23 7.76 -21.30
N HIS A 35 -1.00 8.21 -21.06
CA HIS A 35 -1.27 9.55 -20.53
C HIS A 35 -0.58 9.80 -19.20
N VAL A 36 -0.68 8.88 -18.24
CA VAL A 36 -0.10 9.10 -16.90
C VAL A 36 1.41 8.85 -16.83
N LEU A 37 1.98 8.09 -17.78
CA LEU A 37 3.42 7.84 -17.85
C LEU A 37 4.19 8.90 -18.63
N GLN A 38 3.59 9.49 -19.66
CA GLN A 38 4.26 10.45 -20.53
C GLN A 38 4.92 11.61 -19.76
N PRO A 39 4.24 12.32 -18.81
CA PRO A 39 4.87 13.39 -18.06
C PRO A 39 6.03 12.93 -17.17
N GLN A 40 5.97 11.69 -16.69
CA GLN A 40 7.01 11.08 -15.86
C GLN A 40 8.23 10.70 -16.71
N ILE A 41 8.01 10.11 -17.90
CA ILE A 41 9.06 9.76 -18.85
C ILE A 41 9.80 11.02 -19.31
N GLU A 42 9.09 12.10 -19.62
CA GLU A 42 9.68 13.40 -19.94
C GLU A 42 10.52 13.97 -18.78
N ALA A 43 9.98 13.91 -17.56
CA ALA A 43 10.68 14.38 -16.36
C ALA A 43 11.95 13.56 -16.03
N ALA A 44 11.98 12.28 -16.46
CA ALA A 44 13.14 11.40 -16.34
C ALA A 44 14.18 11.61 -17.48
N GLY A 45 13.86 12.43 -18.48
CA GLY A 45 14.72 12.63 -19.66
C GLY A 45 14.62 11.52 -20.70
N GLY A 46 13.51 10.78 -20.70
CA GLY A 46 13.26 9.64 -21.59
C GLY A 46 13.72 8.31 -21.00
N VAL A 47 13.28 7.21 -21.64
CA VAL A 47 13.67 5.84 -21.24
C VAL A 47 14.34 5.06 -22.39
N SER A 48 14.55 5.70 -23.52
CA SER A 48 15.19 5.06 -24.68
C SER A 48 16.60 4.55 -24.34
N GLY A 49 16.86 3.28 -24.62
CA GLY A 49 18.10 2.60 -24.29
C GLY A 49 18.32 2.30 -22.80
N LYS A 50 17.36 2.64 -21.92
CA LYS A 50 17.43 2.48 -20.48
C LYS A 50 16.76 1.19 -20.00
N SER A 51 17.16 0.75 -18.82
CA SER A 51 16.57 -0.39 -18.13
C SER A 51 15.54 0.07 -17.08
N VAL A 52 14.37 -0.59 -17.05
CA VAL A 52 13.26 -0.26 -16.13
C VAL A 52 12.88 -1.51 -15.31
N MET A 53 12.92 -1.38 -14.00
CA MET A 53 12.38 -2.38 -13.07
C MET A 53 10.93 -2.04 -12.74
N LEU A 54 10.00 -2.91 -13.07
CA LEU A 54 8.62 -2.82 -12.61
C LEU A 54 8.50 -3.51 -11.25
N LYS A 55 8.00 -2.79 -10.26
CA LYS A 55 7.69 -3.30 -8.93
C LYS A 55 6.17 -3.28 -8.70
N PRO A 56 5.45 -4.29 -9.16
CA PRO A 56 4.01 -4.36 -8.93
C PRO A 56 3.68 -4.69 -7.47
N ASN A 57 2.48 -4.31 -7.02
CA ASN A 57 1.92 -4.81 -5.78
C ASN A 57 1.41 -6.23 -5.98
N LEU A 58 2.17 -7.23 -5.52
CA LEU A 58 1.80 -8.65 -5.56
C LEU A 58 1.79 -9.22 -4.14
N LEU A 59 0.60 -9.42 -3.56
CA LEU A 59 0.49 -10.04 -2.24
C LEU A 59 0.35 -11.56 -2.32
N ALA A 60 -0.73 -12.02 -2.91
CA ALA A 60 -1.01 -13.40 -3.24
C ALA A 60 -2.06 -13.43 -4.33
N TRP A 61 -1.97 -14.36 -5.26
CA TRP A 61 -2.99 -14.53 -6.28
C TRP A 61 -4.00 -15.59 -5.83
N ARG A 62 -5.25 -15.20 -5.66
CA ARG A 62 -6.35 -16.05 -5.18
C ARG A 62 -7.34 -16.37 -6.27
N LYS A 63 -7.72 -15.37 -7.05
CA LYS A 63 -8.69 -15.45 -8.16
C LYS A 63 -8.55 -14.23 -9.06
N ALA A 64 -9.12 -14.31 -10.27
CA ALA A 64 -8.98 -13.26 -11.30
C ALA A 64 -9.49 -11.89 -10.85
N ASP A 65 -10.58 -11.83 -10.07
CA ASP A 65 -11.23 -10.59 -9.65
C ASP A 65 -10.82 -10.10 -8.26
N ASP A 66 -9.72 -10.64 -7.70
CA ASP A 66 -9.26 -10.24 -6.37
C ASP A 66 -8.44 -8.95 -6.45
N PRO A 67 -8.95 -7.80 -5.97
CA PRO A 67 -8.25 -6.52 -6.02
C PRO A 67 -7.13 -6.41 -4.98
N GLN A 68 -6.68 -7.54 -4.44
CA GLN A 68 -5.58 -7.59 -3.49
C GLN A 68 -4.23 -7.23 -4.12
N SER A 69 -4.05 -7.58 -5.38
CA SER A 69 -2.87 -7.29 -6.21
C SER A 69 -3.23 -6.37 -7.37
N VAL A 70 -2.24 -5.75 -7.97
CA VAL A 70 -2.38 -5.03 -9.23
C VAL A 70 -2.96 -5.97 -10.30
N ASN A 71 -3.84 -5.44 -11.15
CA ASN A 71 -4.45 -6.23 -12.20
C ASN A 71 -3.39 -6.76 -13.20
N PRO A 72 -3.50 -8.02 -13.66
CA PRO A 72 -2.56 -8.61 -14.62
C PRO A 72 -2.36 -7.75 -15.88
N ARG A 73 -3.46 -7.22 -16.45
CA ARG A 73 -3.37 -6.37 -17.65
C ARG A 73 -2.64 -5.06 -17.37
N PHE A 74 -2.79 -4.49 -16.19
CA PHE A 74 -2.05 -3.27 -15.79
C PHE A 74 -0.53 -3.50 -15.85
N ILE A 75 -0.05 -4.67 -15.39
CA ILE A 75 1.37 -5.03 -15.43
C ILE A 75 1.85 -5.16 -16.90
N VAL A 76 1.11 -5.91 -17.72
CA VAL A 76 1.48 -6.17 -19.11
C VAL A 76 1.49 -4.90 -19.93
N GLU A 77 0.42 -4.10 -19.86
CA GLU A 77 0.32 -2.87 -20.64
C GLU A 77 1.34 -1.82 -20.19
N THR A 78 1.68 -1.75 -18.89
CA THR A 78 2.76 -0.88 -18.40
C THR A 78 4.11 -1.33 -18.99
N ALA A 79 4.40 -2.64 -19.02
CA ALA A 79 5.63 -3.14 -19.64
C ALA A 79 5.71 -2.77 -21.12
N LYS A 80 4.61 -2.90 -21.87
CA LYS A 80 4.53 -2.50 -23.28
C LYS A 80 4.78 -1.01 -23.48
N VAL A 81 4.22 -0.14 -22.59
CA VAL A 81 4.46 1.32 -22.68
C VAL A 81 5.96 1.63 -22.59
N PHE A 82 6.67 1.03 -21.65
CA PHE A 82 8.10 1.27 -21.53
C PHE A 82 8.90 0.70 -22.71
N LEU A 83 8.55 -0.49 -23.22
CA LEU A 83 9.20 -1.08 -24.38
C LEU A 83 8.99 -0.23 -25.65
N ASP A 84 7.76 0.23 -25.87
CA ASP A 84 7.42 1.08 -27.01
C ASP A 84 8.05 2.49 -26.90
N ALA A 85 8.31 2.96 -25.68
CA ALA A 85 9.09 4.17 -25.42
C ALA A 85 10.61 3.97 -25.58
N GLY A 86 11.03 2.77 -26.02
CA GLY A 86 12.42 2.44 -26.35
C GLY A 86 13.26 1.93 -25.18
N ALA A 87 12.66 1.51 -24.06
CA ALA A 87 13.44 0.88 -22.98
C ALA A 87 14.15 -0.38 -23.51
N SER A 88 15.46 -0.48 -23.24
CA SER A 88 16.28 -1.61 -23.70
C SER A 88 16.03 -2.90 -22.91
N ARG A 89 15.54 -2.77 -21.66
CA ARG A 89 15.26 -3.88 -20.75
C ARG A 89 14.12 -3.50 -19.83
N VAL A 90 13.10 -4.36 -19.73
CA VAL A 90 12.05 -4.28 -18.71
C VAL A 90 12.05 -5.59 -17.92
N ALA A 91 11.97 -5.51 -16.61
CA ALA A 91 11.86 -6.70 -15.76
C ALA A 91 10.91 -6.47 -14.59
N ILE A 92 10.30 -7.54 -14.09
CA ILE A 92 9.35 -7.53 -12.97
C ILE A 92 10.02 -8.18 -11.77
N LEU A 93 10.21 -7.41 -10.70
CA LEU A 93 10.77 -7.90 -9.44
C LEU A 93 9.84 -7.57 -8.27
N GLU A 94 9.57 -8.60 -7.47
CA GLU A 94 8.80 -8.48 -6.22
C GLU A 94 9.20 -9.63 -5.28
N ASN A 95 8.80 -9.54 -4.03
CA ASN A 95 8.96 -10.62 -3.06
C ASN A 95 7.64 -10.91 -2.35
N PRO A 96 6.70 -11.60 -2.99
CA PRO A 96 5.44 -11.98 -2.36
C PRO A 96 5.67 -12.89 -1.16
N ALA A 97 4.74 -12.89 -0.21
CA ALA A 97 4.96 -13.56 1.06
C ALA A 97 4.88 -15.09 1.01
N VAL A 98 4.14 -15.66 0.06
CA VAL A 98 3.82 -17.09 0.01
C VAL A 98 4.25 -17.75 -1.30
N GLN A 99 3.99 -17.09 -2.41
CA GLN A 99 4.31 -17.56 -3.75
C GLN A 99 5.52 -16.78 -4.28
N THR A 100 6.21 -17.34 -5.28
CA THR A 100 7.22 -16.54 -5.99
C THR A 100 6.58 -15.63 -7.03
N THR A 101 7.26 -14.56 -7.42
CA THR A 101 6.80 -13.64 -8.46
C THR A 101 6.47 -14.38 -9.77
N PRO A 102 7.35 -15.28 -10.31
CA PRO A 102 7.00 -16.06 -11.49
C PRO A 102 5.78 -16.96 -11.30
N GLN A 103 5.57 -17.54 -10.09
CA GLN A 103 4.39 -18.36 -9.81
C GLN A 103 3.10 -17.53 -9.84
N ILE A 104 3.12 -16.31 -9.27
CA ILE A 104 1.97 -15.41 -9.31
C ILE A 104 1.66 -14.99 -10.74
N LEU A 105 2.65 -14.55 -11.52
CA LEU A 105 2.43 -14.14 -12.91
C LEU A 105 1.92 -15.27 -13.79
N ARG A 106 2.35 -16.52 -13.53
CA ARG A 106 1.79 -17.70 -14.20
C ARG A 106 0.34 -17.94 -13.78
N ALA A 107 0.03 -17.86 -12.50
CA ALA A 107 -1.34 -18.01 -12.00
C ALA A 107 -2.28 -16.87 -12.48
N MET A 108 -1.73 -15.70 -12.76
CA MET A 108 -2.40 -14.57 -13.42
C MET A 108 -2.63 -14.79 -14.92
N GLY A 109 -2.01 -15.80 -15.52
CA GLY A 109 -2.12 -16.10 -16.97
C GLY A 109 -1.35 -15.15 -17.87
N ILE A 110 -0.36 -14.39 -17.35
CA ILE A 110 0.39 -13.39 -18.12
C ILE A 110 1.88 -13.75 -18.33
N ALA A 111 2.33 -14.86 -17.77
CA ALA A 111 3.76 -15.21 -17.81
C ALA A 111 4.28 -15.43 -19.23
N ASP A 112 3.52 -16.09 -20.10
CA ASP A 112 3.93 -16.38 -21.48
C ASP A 112 3.92 -15.12 -22.34
N GLU A 113 2.92 -14.22 -22.16
CA GLU A 113 2.88 -12.93 -22.83
C GLU A 113 4.08 -12.07 -22.44
N LEU A 114 4.40 -11.95 -21.15
CA LEU A 114 5.57 -11.23 -20.68
C LEU A 114 6.88 -11.81 -21.25
N LYS A 115 6.98 -13.13 -21.28
CA LYS A 115 8.14 -13.82 -21.88
C LYS A 115 8.28 -13.51 -23.37
N SER A 116 7.17 -13.47 -24.14
CA SER A 116 7.20 -13.13 -25.57
C SER A 116 7.64 -11.68 -25.82
N LEU A 117 7.40 -10.79 -24.84
CA LEU A 117 7.85 -9.40 -24.85
C LEU A 117 9.32 -9.24 -24.38
N GLY A 118 10.01 -10.33 -24.01
CA GLY A 118 11.36 -10.27 -23.44
C GLY A 118 11.41 -9.75 -22.00
N VAL A 119 10.27 -9.69 -21.29
CA VAL A 119 10.19 -9.20 -19.92
C VAL A 119 10.50 -10.33 -18.94
N ALA A 120 11.63 -10.24 -18.25
CA ALA A 120 12.02 -11.18 -17.21
C ALA A 120 11.24 -10.96 -15.91
N SER A 121 11.10 -12.01 -15.10
CA SER A 121 10.50 -11.91 -13.77
C SER A 121 11.25 -12.73 -12.74
N ALA A 122 11.47 -12.15 -11.56
CA ALA A 122 12.18 -12.82 -10.47
C ALA A 122 11.69 -12.32 -9.09
N ASN A 123 12.07 -13.07 -8.03
CA ASN A 123 12.04 -12.55 -6.68
C ASN A 123 13.31 -11.74 -6.39
N PHE A 124 13.24 -10.83 -5.43
CA PHE A 124 14.44 -10.27 -4.83
C PHE A 124 15.19 -11.35 -4.05
N THR A 125 16.50 -11.40 -4.21
CA THR A 125 17.39 -12.40 -3.61
C THR A 125 18.61 -11.79 -2.93
N ASN A 126 19.03 -10.60 -3.36
CA ASN A 126 20.17 -9.88 -2.83
C ASN A 126 19.72 -8.76 -1.89
N TYR A 127 19.87 -8.98 -0.59
CA TYR A 127 19.48 -8.01 0.44
C TYR A 127 20.71 -7.42 1.09
N ILE A 128 20.75 -6.09 1.20
CA ILE A 128 21.84 -5.36 1.83
C ILE A 128 21.30 -4.41 2.89
N LYS A 129 22.11 -4.19 3.93
CA LYS A 129 21.83 -3.16 4.94
C LYS A 129 22.07 -1.79 4.34
N GLN A 130 21.03 -0.96 4.32
CA GLN A 130 21.09 0.41 3.84
C GLN A 130 20.71 1.33 4.99
N PRO A 131 21.64 2.15 5.48
CA PRO A 131 21.26 3.29 6.32
C PRO A 131 20.67 4.36 5.38
N PRO A 132 19.41 4.76 5.52
CA PRO A 132 18.94 5.98 4.90
C PRO A 132 19.73 7.16 5.47
N LEU A 133 20.16 8.10 4.63
CA LEU A 133 20.95 9.26 5.03
C LEU A 133 20.25 10.08 6.14
N ASP A 134 18.91 10.13 6.12
CA ASP A 134 18.06 10.88 7.04
C ASP A 134 17.12 9.98 7.85
N ALA A 135 17.55 8.75 8.19
CA ALA A 135 16.74 7.82 8.95
C ALA A 135 16.42 8.35 10.35
N VAL A 136 15.14 8.51 10.64
CA VAL A 136 14.66 8.95 11.96
C VAL A 136 14.65 7.78 12.95
N PHE A 137 14.26 6.60 12.50
CA PHE A 137 14.03 5.46 13.38
C PHE A 137 14.79 4.19 12.98
N PHE A 138 14.83 3.88 11.70
CA PHE A 138 15.38 2.63 11.18
C PHE A 138 16.72 2.82 10.48
N ARG A 139 17.77 2.82 11.26
CA ARG A 139 19.15 3.06 10.78
C ARG A 139 19.78 1.87 10.04
N ASN A 140 19.15 0.70 10.06
CA ASN A 140 19.64 -0.52 9.42
C ASN A 140 18.48 -1.25 8.73
N LEU A 141 17.97 -0.70 7.62
CA LEU A 141 17.03 -1.41 6.77
C LEU A 141 17.79 -2.42 5.91
N GLU A 142 17.36 -3.68 5.95
CA GLU A 142 17.81 -4.70 5.02
C GLU A 142 16.81 -4.77 3.88
N ILE A 143 17.22 -4.26 2.72
CA ILE A 143 16.38 -4.11 1.53
C ILE A 143 17.00 -4.78 0.33
N ALA A 144 16.15 -5.19 -0.61
CA ALA A 144 16.59 -5.69 -1.91
C ALA A 144 17.50 -4.67 -2.59
N ASN A 145 18.58 -5.15 -3.21
CA ASN A 145 19.58 -4.31 -3.86
C ASN A 145 19.42 -4.28 -5.38
N GLU A 146 18.68 -5.24 -5.94
CA GLU A 146 18.51 -5.41 -7.38
C GLU A 146 17.92 -4.18 -8.07
N PHE A 147 17.16 -3.34 -7.36
CA PHE A 147 16.61 -2.11 -7.95
C PHE A 147 17.71 -1.16 -8.46
N ARG A 148 18.95 -1.27 -7.97
CA ARG A 148 20.11 -0.46 -8.39
C ARG A 148 20.77 -0.95 -9.68
N GLU A 149 20.40 -2.14 -10.15
CA GLU A 149 20.86 -2.72 -11.41
C GLU A 149 20.06 -2.17 -12.59
N TYR A 150 19.09 -1.30 -12.33
CA TYR A 150 18.23 -0.67 -13.32
C TYR A 150 18.40 0.84 -13.29
N ASP A 151 18.30 1.46 -14.46
CA ASP A 151 18.35 2.93 -14.57
C ASP A 151 17.13 3.55 -13.84
N PHE A 152 15.97 2.87 -13.88
CA PHE A 152 14.74 3.36 -13.30
C PHE A 152 13.95 2.27 -12.57
N VAL A 153 13.25 2.69 -11.53
CA VAL A 153 12.22 1.90 -10.84
C VAL A 153 10.85 2.48 -11.16
N ALA A 154 9.93 1.62 -11.60
CA ALA A 154 8.52 1.92 -11.75
C ALA A 154 7.71 1.17 -10.67
N ASP A 155 7.12 1.91 -9.75
CA ASP A 155 6.28 1.40 -8.68
C ASP A 155 4.84 1.30 -9.16
N LEU A 156 4.29 0.09 -9.24
CA LEU A 156 2.93 -0.20 -9.68
C LEU A 156 2.09 -0.55 -8.45
N ALA A 157 1.46 0.44 -7.87
CA ALA A 157 0.67 0.28 -6.65
C ALA A 157 -0.81 -0.05 -6.96
N LYS A 158 -1.44 -0.76 -6.04
CA LYS A 158 -2.89 -1.02 -6.04
C LYS A 158 -3.60 -0.10 -5.07
N ALA A 159 -4.63 0.60 -5.51
CA ALA A 159 -5.47 1.41 -4.65
C ALA A 159 -6.33 0.50 -3.75
N LYS A 160 -5.98 0.44 -2.46
CA LYS A 160 -6.70 -0.40 -1.50
C LYS A 160 -6.63 0.12 -0.06
N THR A 161 -7.65 -0.23 0.70
CA THR A 161 -7.70 0.01 2.14
C THR A 161 -6.76 -0.93 2.90
N HIS A 162 -6.39 -0.53 4.11
CA HIS A 162 -5.49 -1.28 4.97
C HIS A 162 -5.79 -1.05 6.45
N GLY A 163 -5.93 -2.10 7.23
CA GLY A 163 -6.27 -2.02 8.65
C GLY A 163 -5.34 -1.15 9.50
N MET A 164 -4.02 -1.17 9.25
CA MET A 164 -3.04 -0.34 9.99
C MET A 164 -2.89 1.06 9.39
N MET A 165 -2.68 1.15 8.08
CA MET A 165 -2.24 2.38 7.41
C MET A 165 -3.38 3.16 6.76
N THR A 166 -4.62 2.76 6.90
CA THR A 166 -5.84 3.25 6.27
C THR A 166 -5.87 2.92 4.79
N LEU A 167 -4.90 3.39 4.03
CA LEU A 167 -4.72 3.15 2.60
C LEU A 167 -3.33 2.56 2.34
N THR A 168 -3.22 1.83 1.25
CA THR A 168 -1.92 1.43 0.68
C THR A 168 -1.87 1.89 -0.75
N PHE A 169 -0.89 2.73 -1.05
CA PHE A 169 -0.62 3.23 -2.39
C PHE A 169 0.87 3.06 -2.69
N CYS A 170 1.50 4.01 -3.35
CA CYS A 170 2.87 3.89 -3.84
C CYS A 170 3.90 3.79 -2.70
N VAL A 171 3.89 4.71 -1.72
CA VAL A 171 4.89 4.68 -0.65
C VAL A 171 4.88 3.35 0.11
N LYS A 172 3.69 2.86 0.46
CA LYS A 172 3.60 1.57 1.17
C LYS A 172 3.93 0.37 0.28
N ASN A 173 3.73 0.46 -1.04
CA ASN A 173 4.06 -0.64 -1.95
C ASN A 173 5.56 -0.99 -1.90
N LEU A 174 6.43 -0.02 -1.63
CA LEU A 174 7.87 -0.23 -1.48
C LEU A 174 8.25 -1.19 -0.35
N PHE A 175 7.35 -1.44 0.61
CA PHE A 175 7.59 -2.43 1.67
C PHE A 175 7.89 -3.83 1.16
N GLY A 176 7.51 -4.16 -0.09
CA GLY A 176 7.90 -5.38 -0.77
C GLY A 176 9.42 -5.54 -0.99
N LEU A 177 10.20 -4.44 -0.97
CA LEU A 177 11.65 -4.50 -1.05
C LEU A 177 12.32 -4.96 0.26
N VAL A 178 11.63 -4.91 1.39
CA VAL A 178 12.16 -5.42 2.66
C VAL A 178 12.14 -6.95 2.62
N ASN A 179 13.19 -7.59 3.14
CA ASN A 179 13.28 -9.04 3.26
C ASN A 179 12.04 -9.62 3.97
N GLY A 180 11.50 -10.72 3.44
CA GLY A 180 10.26 -11.32 3.94
C GLY A 180 10.31 -11.69 5.44
N GLY A 181 11.44 -12.17 5.93
CA GLY A 181 11.67 -12.45 7.36
C GLY A 181 11.62 -11.19 8.21
N ASP A 182 12.25 -10.12 7.73
CA ASP A 182 12.33 -8.84 8.43
C ASP A 182 11.00 -8.10 8.46
N ARG A 183 10.15 -8.26 7.42
CA ARG A 183 8.80 -7.66 7.44
C ARG A 183 8.01 -8.02 8.69
N LEU A 184 8.13 -9.26 9.15
CA LEU A 184 7.51 -9.72 10.39
C LEU A 184 8.16 -9.09 11.62
N ALA A 185 9.50 -9.00 11.63
CA ALA A 185 10.25 -8.36 12.70
C ALA A 185 9.90 -6.87 12.81
N TRP A 186 9.72 -6.16 11.70
CA TRP A 186 9.30 -4.76 11.68
C TRP A 186 7.90 -4.55 12.24
N HIS A 187 6.94 -5.40 11.87
CA HIS A 187 5.60 -5.36 12.47
C HIS A 187 5.64 -5.59 13.99
N LEU A 188 6.53 -6.45 14.46
CA LEU A 188 6.71 -6.70 15.89
C LEU A 188 7.37 -5.50 16.59
N ALA A 189 8.41 -4.93 16.00
CA ALA A 189 9.18 -3.81 16.55
C ALA A 189 8.33 -2.53 16.72
N VAL A 190 7.47 -2.23 15.76
CA VAL A 190 6.57 -1.07 15.83
C VAL A 190 5.32 -1.34 16.67
N GLY A 191 4.94 -2.61 16.84
CA GLY A 191 3.77 -3.00 17.63
C GLY A 191 2.49 -2.33 17.11
N ARG A 192 2.02 -1.30 17.83
CA ARG A 192 0.81 -0.50 17.49
C ARG A 192 1.12 0.95 17.18
N ASP A 193 2.37 1.31 17.16
CA ASP A 193 2.82 2.65 16.82
C ASP A 193 2.89 2.79 15.28
N TYR A 194 1.76 3.17 14.69
CA TYR A 194 1.62 3.29 13.24
C TYR A 194 2.42 4.47 12.68
N ASP A 195 2.69 5.50 13.49
CA ASP A 195 3.56 6.60 13.11
C ASP A 195 5.01 6.12 12.93
N LYS A 196 5.51 5.24 13.81
CA LYS A 196 6.81 4.58 13.60
C LYS A 196 6.85 3.72 12.35
N PHE A 197 5.77 2.99 12.05
CA PHE A 197 5.70 2.21 10.83
C PHE A 197 5.72 3.12 9.59
N ALA A 198 5.03 4.27 9.66
CA ALA A 198 5.09 5.28 8.61
C ALA A 198 6.50 5.86 8.44
N ASP A 199 7.21 6.15 9.53
CA ASP A 199 8.61 6.62 9.47
C ASP A 199 9.52 5.61 8.77
N MET A 200 9.37 4.30 9.04
CA MET A 200 10.11 3.26 8.35
C MET A 200 9.79 3.22 6.84
N LEU A 201 8.53 3.37 6.46
CA LEU A 201 8.13 3.42 5.05
C LEU A 201 8.70 4.66 4.35
N LEU A 202 8.76 5.79 5.04
CA LEU A 202 9.38 7.01 4.53
C LEU A 202 10.90 6.85 4.38
N ASP A 203 11.58 6.22 5.34
CA ASP A 203 13.00 5.91 5.23
C ASP A 203 13.28 5.02 4.01
N LEU A 204 12.44 4.01 3.78
CA LEU A 204 12.52 3.15 2.60
C LEU A 204 12.27 3.94 1.30
N TYR A 205 11.26 4.80 1.27
CA TYR A 205 10.97 5.68 0.12
C TYR A 205 12.17 6.58 -0.22
N LEU A 206 12.84 7.16 0.78
CA LEU A 206 14.01 8.00 0.57
C LEU A 206 15.20 7.26 -0.05
N VAL A 207 15.33 5.96 0.22
CA VAL A 207 16.38 5.13 -0.39
C VAL A 207 16.06 4.77 -1.84
N VAL A 208 14.82 4.41 -2.13
CA VAL A 208 14.43 3.86 -3.44
C VAL A 208 14.07 4.96 -4.44
N ARG A 209 13.26 5.93 -4.05
CA ARG A 209 12.77 7.07 -4.85
C ARG A 209 12.42 6.64 -6.29
N PRO A 210 11.35 5.86 -6.50
CA PRO A 210 10.95 5.43 -7.82
C PRO A 210 10.79 6.62 -8.77
N ALA A 211 11.30 6.49 -9.99
CA ALA A 211 11.15 7.53 -11.01
C ALA A 211 9.73 7.59 -11.55
N PHE A 212 9.05 6.45 -11.55
CA PHE A 212 7.70 6.28 -12.04
C PHE A 212 6.83 5.69 -10.93
N ASN A 213 5.75 6.38 -10.58
CA ASN A 213 4.78 5.90 -9.61
C ASN A 213 3.43 5.81 -10.30
N LEU A 214 2.81 4.64 -10.27
CA LEU A 214 1.53 4.34 -10.89
C LEU A 214 0.56 3.78 -9.87
N LEU A 215 -0.68 4.21 -9.92
CA LEU A 215 -1.76 3.73 -9.07
C LEU A 215 -2.87 3.11 -9.91
N ASP A 216 -3.05 1.81 -9.78
CA ASP A 216 -4.18 1.08 -10.32
C ASP A 216 -5.42 1.31 -9.42
N ALA A 217 -6.29 2.21 -9.84
CA ALA A 217 -7.55 2.56 -9.22
C ALA A 217 -8.75 2.30 -10.13
N VAL A 218 -8.62 1.44 -11.14
CA VAL A 218 -9.77 1.00 -11.95
C VAL A 218 -10.75 0.23 -11.06
N THR A 219 -10.31 -0.88 -10.46
CA THR A 219 -11.05 -1.60 -9.40
C THR A 219 -10.25 -1.57 -8.11
N CYS A 220 -10.60 -0.73 -7.17
CA CYS A 220 -9.98 -0.61 -5.86
C CYS A 220 -10.39 -1.76 -4.93
N MET A 221 -9.75 -1.86 -3.77
CA MET A 221 -10.27 -2.63 -2.64
C MET A 221 -10.72 -1.68 -1.53
N GLU A 222 -11.92 -1.88 -1.01
CA GLU A 222 -12.47 -1.15 0.11
C GLU A 222 -12.81 -2.05 1.31
N GLY A 223 -13.18 -1.46 2.45
CA GLY A 223 -13.50 -2.20 3.68
C GLY A 223 -12.25 -2.73 4.38
N ASN A 224 -12.29 -3.98 4.82
CA ASN A 224 -11.25 -4.59 5.65
C ASN A 224 -10.05 -5.12 4.86
N GLY A 225 -9.46 -4.27 4.00
CA GLY A 225 -8.22 -4.57 3.30
C GLY A 225 -7.01 -4.77 4.24
N PRO A 226 -5.89 -5.28 3.72
CA PRO A 226 -5.59 -5.58 2.32
C PRO A 226 -5.98 -7.01 1.88
N GLY A 227 -6.52 -7.85 2.76
CA GLY A 227 -6.76 -9.26 2.48
C GLY A 227 -8.22 -9.72 2.64
N ALA A 228 -9.12 -8.91 3.21
CA ALA A 228 -10.54 -9.21 3.42
C ALA A 228 -11.45 -8.03 3.04
N GLY A 229 -10.98 -7.15 2.17
CA GLY A 229 -11.80 -6.11 1.56
C GLY A 229 -12.62 -6.64 0.38
N THR A 230 -13.47 -5.79 -0.15
CA THR A 230 -14.31 -6.05 -1.31
C THR A 230 -13.87 -5.21 -2.52
N PRO A 231 -14.08 -5.67 -3.76
CA PRO A 231 -13.85 -4.86 -4.94
C PRO A 231 -14.74 -3.62 -4.97
N ALA A 232 -14.19 -2.52 -5.45
CA ALA A 232 -14.90 -1.25 -5.59
C ALA A 232 -14.37 -0.48 -6.79
N ASP A 233 -15.16 -0.39 -7.86
CA ASP A 233 -14.75 0.27 -9.08
C ASP A 233 -14.70 1.79 -8.92
N ARG A 234 -13.58 2.38 -9.36
CA ARG A 234 -13.34 3.83 -9.32
C ARG A 234 -12.93 4.37 -10.68
N TYR A 235 -12.67 3.49 -11.65
CA TYR A 235 -12.52 3.76 -13.08
C TYR A 235 -11.45 4.79 -13.44
N PHE A 236 -10.32 4.80 -12.74
CA PHE A 236 -9.20 5.67 -13.11
C PHE A 236 -7.83 5.01 -12.90
N VAL A 237 -6.86 5.55 -13.58
CA VAL A 237 -5.42 5.32 -13.38
C VAL A 237 -4.80 6.64 -13.00
N ALA A 238 -3.83 6.64 -12.10
CA ALA A 238 -3.07 7.82 -11.76
C ALA A 238 -1.57 7.55 -11.78
N GLY A 239 -0.79 8.59 -12.03
CA GLY A 239 0.66 8.51 -12.02
C GLY A 239 1.32 9.81 -11.56
N GLY A 240 2.59 9.72 -11.14
CA GLY A 240 3.30 10.90 -10.69
C GLY A 240 4.79 10.68 -10.44
N THR A 241 5.55 11.77 -10.57
CA THR A 241 7.00 11.77 -10.32
C THR A 241 7.37 11.76 -8.83
N ASP A 242 6.38 11.94 -7.94
CA ASP A 242 6.55 11.86 -6.48
C ASP A 242 5.42 11.06 -5.85
N ALA A 243 5.79 9.99 -5.13
CA ALA A 243 4.83 9.06 -4.53
C ALA A 243 4.02 9.70 -3.40
N LEU A 244 4.59 10.63 -2.61
CA LEU A 244 3.87 11.27 -1.52
C LEU A 244 2.79 12.22 -2.04
N ALA A 245 3.10 13.00 -3.07
CA ALA A 245 2.15 13.86 -3.73
C ALA A 245 1.01 13.06 -4.38
N LEU A 246 1.36 11.99 -5.12
CA LEU A 246 0.39 11.10 -5.75
C LEU A 246 -0.53 10.45 -4.71
N ASP A 247 0.04 9.87 -3.66
CA ASP A 247 -0.69 9.18 -2.59
C ASP A 247 -1.67 10.15 -1.89
N ALA A 248 -1.26 11.41 -1.66
CA ALA A 248 -2.10 12.41 -1.01
C ALA A 248 -3.27 12.87 -1.90
N VAL A 249 -3.01 13.15 -3.18
CA VAL A 249 -4.07 13.59 -4.11
C VAL A 249 -5.04 12.44 -4.39
N ALA A 250 -4.54 11.23 -4.63
CA ALA A 250 -5.36 10.04 -4.84
C ALA A 250 -6.22 9.71 -3.60
N ALA A 251 -5.70 9.88 -2.39
CA ALA A 251 -6.48 9.70 -1.16
C ALA A 251 -7.68 10.67 -1.12
N ARG A 252 -7.48 11.93 -1.46
CA ARG A 252 -8.55 12.93 -1.51
C ARG A 252 -9.60 12.59 -2.57
N VAL A 253 -9.19 12.15 -3.77
CA VAL A 253 -10.09 11.66 -4.82
C VAL A 253 -10.95 10.51 -4.32
N LEU A 254 -10.35 9.61 -3.53
CA LEU A 254 -11.03 8.44 -2.95
C LEU A 254 -11.78 8.75 -1.64
N GLY A 255 -12.00 10.04 -1.32
CA GLY A 255 -12.81 10.48 -0.19
C GLY A 255 -12.14 10.37 1.17
N VAL A 256 -10.80 10.30 1.21
CA VAL A 256 -10.02 10.22 2.45
C VAL A 256 -9.18 11.48 2.61
N ASP A 257 -9.32 12.15 3.75
CA ASP A 257 -8.46 13.29 4.09
C ASP A 257 -7.01 12.81 4.23
N PRO A 258 -6.08 13.27 3.37
CA PRO A 258 -4.69 12.85 3.40
C PRO A 258 -3.99 13.17 4.73
N ASP A 259 -4.43 14.20 5.46
CA ASP A 259 -3.85 14.58 6.74
C ASP A 259 -4.19 13.60 7.88
N THR A 260 -5.13 12.71 7.65
CA THR A 260 -5.43 11.58 8.56
C THR A 260 -4.55 10.36 8.32
N LEU A 261 -3.82 10.31 7.20
CA LEU A 261 -2.95 9.19 6.85
C LEU A 261 -1.60 9.29 7.57
N HIS A 262 -1.20 8.24 8.28
CA HIS A 262 0.06 8.21 9.03
C HIS A 262 1.27 8.55 8.17
N ILE A 263 1.35 8.04 6.93
CA ILE A 263 2.46 8.31 6.00
C ILE A 263 2.52 9.80 5.68
N ILE A 264 1.42 10.42 5.28
CA ILE A 264 1.38 11.84 4.89
C ILE A 264 1.64 12.73 6.10
N LYS A 265 1.00 12.47 7.24
CA LYS A 265 1.23 13.18 8.49
C LYS A 265 2.71 13.17 8.91
N ARG A 266 3.35 11.97 8.86
CA ARG A 266 4.78 11.84 9.19
C ARG A 266 5.68 12.49 8.15
N ALA A 267 5.34 12.39 6.86
CA ALA A 267 6.08 13.09 5.79
C ALA A 267 6.08 14.61 6.00
N LYS A 268 4.92 15.19 6.32
CA LYS A 268 4.80 16.63 6.65
C LYS A 268 5.63 16.98 7.89
N ALA A 269 5.54 16.20 8.96
CA ALA A 269 6.29 16.44 10.19
C ALA A 269 7.81 16.34 10.00
N ARG A 270 8.28 15.59 9.00
CA ARG A 270 9.71 15.44 8.64
C ARG A 270 10.17 16.41 7.54
N GLY A 271 9.31 17.30 7.04
CA GLY A 271 9.64 18.19 5.93
C GLY A 271 9.88 17.47 4.59
N LEU A 272 9.37 16.21 4.45
CA LEU A 272 9.51 15.40 3.24
C LEU A 272 8.36 15.60 2.25
N PHE A 273 7.22 16.13 2.72
CA PHE A 273 6.07 16.37 1.86
C PHE A 273 6.34 17.59 0.97
N PRO A 274 6.13 17.47 -0.34
CA PRO A 274 6.41 18.57 -1.26
C PRO A 274 5.50 19.78 -0.99
N ALA A 275 6.03 20.96 -1.25
CA ALA A 275 5.26 22.19 -1.15
C ALA A 275 4.15 22.20 -2.22
N PRO A 276 2.91 22.60 -1.88
CA PRO A 276 1.78 22.52 -2.79
C PRO A 276 2.00 23.23 -4.14
N GLU A 277 2.73 24.34 -4.13
CA GLU A 277 3.06 25.13 -5.32
C GLU A 277 4.03 24.41 -6.29
N THR A 278 4.68 23.34 -5.83
CA THR A 278 5.57 22.51 -6.68
C THR A 278 4.82 21.40 -7.39
N ILE A 279 3.56 21.13 -7.02
CA ILE A 279 2.74 20.06 -7.57
C ILE A 279 1.97 20.59 -8.77
N ASP A 280 2.24 20.03 -9.93
CA ASP A 280 1.59 20.31 -11.19
C ASP A 280 0.67 19.11 -11.55
N ASN A 281 -0.64 19.36 -11.57
CA ASN A 281 -1.66 18.41 -11.99
C ASN A 281 -2.61 19.10 -12.98
N PRO A 282 -2.34 18.99 -14.29
CA PRO A 282 -3.14 19.64 -15.30
C PRO A 282 -4.50 18.95 -15.55
N ASP A 283 -4.63 17.70 -15.13
CA ASP A 283 -5.84 16.92 -15.38
C ASP A 283 -6.96 17.23 -14.41
N PRO A 284 -8.23 17.15 -14.84
CA PRO A 284 -9.35 17.16 -13.91
C PRO A 284 -9.28 15.94 -12.99
N LEU A 285 -9.44 16.15 -11.69
CA LEU A 285 -9.46 15.05 -10.74
C LEU A 285 -10.71 14.19 -10.95
N PRO A 286 -10.58 12.85 -10.94
CA PRO A 286 -11.72 11.96 -11.07
C PRO A 286 -12.76 12.19 -9.96
N VAL A 287 -14.03 12.17 -10.34
CA VAL A 287 -15.16 12.21 -9.40
C VAL A 287 -15.67 10.79 -9.23
N CYS A 288 -15.49 10.25 -8.03
CA CYS A 288 -15.91 8.89 -7.72
C CYS A 288 -16.46 8.78 -6.30
N ALA A 289 -17.15 7.67 -6.01
CA ALA A 289 -17.64 7.42 -4.64
C ALA A 289 -16.49 7.23 -3.67
N PRO A 290 -16.58 7.72 -2.43
CA PRO A 290 -15.58 7.45 -1.40
C PRO A 290 -15.38 5.96 -1.14
N LEU A 291 -14.16 5.57 -0.75
CA LEU A 291 -13.90 4.20 -0.30
C LEU A 291 -14.49 3.95 1.09
N ALA A 292 -15.16 2.81 1.26
CA ALA A 292 -15.50 2.32 2.60
C ALA A 292 -14.22 1.97 3.36
N LEU A 293 -13.97 2.66 4.47
CA LEU A 293 -12.74 2.46 5.25
C LEU A 293 -12.80 1.18 6.11
N PRO A 294 -11.65 0.64 6.53
CA PRO A 294 -11.60 -0.53 7.41
C PRO A 294 -12.32 -0.29 8.73
N ASP A 295 -12.87 -1.37 9.29
CA ASP A 295 -13.38 -1.36 10.64
C ASP A 295 -12.26 -1.08 11.64
N ARG A 296 -12.14 0.19 12.04
CA ARG A 296 -11.18 0.61 13.07
C ARG A 296 -11.84 0.68 14.43
N PRO A 297 -11.06 0.52 15.53
CA PRO A 297 -11.51 0.97 16.83
C PRO A 297 -11.94 2.44 16.73
N VAL A 298 -13.12 2.76 17.24
CA VAL A 298 -13.64 4.16 17.28
C VAL A 298 -12.70 5.08 18.06
N MET A 299 -11.83 4.50 18.88
CA MET A 299 -10.85 5.20 19.70
C MET A 299 -9.54 4.42 19.71
N ASP A 300 -8.49 5.01 19.14
CA ASP A 300 -7.14 4.59 19.46
C ASP A 300 -6.84 5.07 20.89
N MET A 301 -6.88 4.14 21.85
CA MET A 301 -6.64 4.44 23.26
C MET A 301 -5.22 4.98 23.51
N ALA A 302 -4.29 4.79 22.60
CA ALA A 302 -2.96 5.41 22.68
C ALA A 302 -3.00 6.92 22.34
N GLN A 303 -4.00 7.36 21.57
CA GLN A 303 -4.26 8.77 21.25
C GLN A 303 -5.33 9.42 22.12
N MET A 304 -6.00 8.68 22.99
CA MET A 304 -6.87 9.26 24.00
C MET A 304 -6.04 9.99 25.07
N HIS A 305 -5.51 11.13 24.69
CA HIS A 305 -5.28 12.21 25.63
C HIS A 305 -6.66 12.82 26.01
N LEU A 306 -7.55 12.00 26.57
CA LEU A 306 -8.66 12.53 27.32
C LEU A 306 -8.02 13.23 28.54
N GLY A 307 -8.23 14.52 28.67
CA GLY A 307 -7.81 15.31 29.83
C GLY A 307 -8.41 14.85 31.16
N VAL A 308 -9.01 13.65 31.19
CA VAL A 308 -9.48 12.91 32.35
C VAL A 308 -8.69 11.61 32.36
N GLY A 309 -7.71 11.53 33.27
CA GLY A 309 -6.80 10.40 33.39
C GLY A 309 -7.53 9.10 33.74
N ILE A 310 -7.76 8.24 32.73
CA ILE A 310 -8.23 6.86 33.00
C ILE A 310 -7.10 6.14 33.76
N PRO A 311 -7.35 5.62 34.96
CA PRO A 311 -6.37 4.88 35.73
C PRO A 311 -5.77 3.73 34.92
N LYS A 312 -4.46 3.52 35.00
CA LYS A 312 -3.73 2.50 34.21
C LYS A 312 -4.34 1.09 34.31
N TRP A 313 -4.92 0.75 35.47
CA TRP A 313 -5.56 -0.54 35.68
C TRP A 313 -6.87 -0.71 34.89
N MET A 314 -7.59 0.39 34.57
CA MET A 314 -8.79 0.37 33.73
C MET A 314 -8.48 0.40 32.23
N GLN A 315 -7.33 0.86 31.82
CA GLN A 315 -6.98 0.97 30.40
C GLN A 315 -6.95 -0.41 29.71
N LYS A 316 -6.39 -1.44 30.36
CA LYS A 316 -6.32 -2.80 29.78
C LYS A 316 -7.69 -3.46 29.57
N PRO A 317 -8.60 -3.51 30.55
CA PRO A 317 -9.94 -4.09 30.33
C PRO A 317 -10.76 -3.29 29.32
N LEU A 318 -10.73 -1.95 29.40
CA LEU A 318 -11.47 -1.10 28.46
C LEU A 318 -10.95 -1.29 27.02
N TYR A 319 -9.64 -1.37 26.85
CA TYR A 319 -9.03 -1.68 25.57
C TYR A 319 -9.56 -3.03 25.00
N ARG A 320 -9.65 -4.09 25.82
CA ARG A 320 -10.14 -5.40 25.37
C ARG A 320 -11.58 -5.36 24.87
N LEU A 321 -12.39 -4.45 25.38
CA LEU A 321 -13.78 -4.26 24.95
C LEU A 321 -13.90 -3.51 23.63
N MET A 322 -12.89 -2.71 23.26
CA MET A 322 -12.92 -1.76 22.14
C MET A 322 -11.95 -2.09 21.00
N VAL A 323 -11.44 -3.32 20.94
CA VAL A 323 -10.52 -3.74 19.89
C VAL A 323 -11.17 -4.51 18.76
N VAL A 324 -10.51 -4.49 17.60
CA VAL A 324 -10.79 -5.41 16.49
C VAL A 324 -9.89 -6.62 16.63
N ASN A 325 -10.44 -7.81 16.60
CA ASN A 325 -9.70 -9.05 16.72
C ASN A 325 -9.72 -9.84 15.41
N PRO A 326 -8.62 -10.54 15.06
CA PRO A 326 -8.66 -11.50 13.98
C PRO A 326 -9.55 -12.69 14.37
N VAL A 327 -10.44 -13.09 13.48
CA VAL A 327 -11.36 -14.22 13.66
C VAL A 327 -11.22 -15.15 12.46
N LEU A 328 -11.15 -16.46 12.76
CA LEU A 328 -11.12 -17.51 11.74
C LEU A 328 -12.53 -17.81 11.24
N ASP A 329 -12.67 -17.93 9.93
CA ASP A 329 -13.77 -18.62 9.27
C ASP A 329 -13.37 -20.09 9.06
N PRO A 330 -13.93 -21.02 9.85
CA PRO A 330 -13.53 -22.44 9.76
C PRO A 330 -13.90 -23.10 8.44
N ALA A 331 -14.90 -22.58 7.71
CA ALA A 331 -15.35 -23.13 6.44
C ALA A 331 -14.36 -22.83 5.32
N LYS A 332 -13.67 -21.69 5.39
CA LYS A 332 -12.64 -21.29 4.40
C LYS A 332 -11.25 -21.81 4.74
N CYS A 333 -11.03 -22.21 5.99
CA CYS A 333 -9.70 -22.60 6.45
C CYS A 333 -9.33 -24.02 6.00
N VAL A 334 -8.23 -24.12 5.25
CA VAL A 334 -7.67 -25.40 4.77
C VAL A 334 -6.51 -25.93 5.62
N GLY A 335 -6.21 -25.31 6.77
CA GLY A 335 -5.18 -25.78 7.70
C GLY A 335 -3.73 -25.62 7.23
N CYS A 336 -3.45 -24.78 6.25
CA CYS A 336 -2.12 -24.64 5.62
C CYS A 336 -1.01 -24.08 6.54
N GLY A 337 -1.33 -23.58 7.73
CA GLY A 337 -0.36 -23.07 8.71
C GLY A 337 0.34 -21.74 8.38
N VAL A 338 0.09 -21.13 7.20
CA VAL A 338 0.76 -19.89 6.78
C VAL A 338 0.56 -18.78 7.81
N CYS A 339 -0.65 -18.59 8.34
CA CYS A 339 -0.95 -17.59 9.36
C CYS A 339 -0.14 -17.76 10.66
N VAL A 340 0.13 -19.01 11.04
CA VAL A 340 0.97 -19.32 12.21
C VAL A 340 2.43 -18.92 11.94
N LYS A 341 2.93 -19.29 10.76
CA LYS A 341 4.29 -18.97 10.31
C LYS A 341 4.54 -17.47 10.22
N MET A 342 3.51 -16.74 9.74
CA MET A 342 3.55 -15.29 9.49
C MET A 342 3.10 -14.46 10.69
N CYS A 343 2.98 -15.03 11.89
CA CYS A 343 2.61 -14.30 13.09
C CYS A 343 3.85 -13.75 13.83
N PRO A 344 4.10 -12.41 13.83
CA PRO A 344 5.29 -11.85 14.45
C PRO A 344 5.43 -12.19 15.94
N PRO A 345 4.38 -11.98 16.80
CA PRO A 345 4.47 -12.31 18.23
C PRO A 345 4.26 -13.82 18.50
N LYS A 346 4.14 -14.65 17.45
CA LYS A 346 3.84 -16.10 17.59
C LYS A 346 2.60 -16.40 18.46
N SER A 347 1.63 -15.49 18.41
CA SER A 347 0.35 -15.59 19.14
C SER A 347 -0.68 -16.49 18.44
N LEU A 348 -0.30 -17.20 17.36
CA LEU A 348 -1.08 -18.24 16.73
C LEU A 348 -0.36 -19.58 16.85
N LYS A 349 -1.13 -20.61 17.17
CA LYS A 349 -0.67 -22.01 17.19
C LYS A 349 -1.67 -22.86 16.43
N LEU A 350 -1.22 -23.96 15.83
CA LEU A 350 -2.14 -24.95 15.29
C LEU A 350 -2.77 -25.75 16.45
N SER A 351 -4.08 -25.82 16.47
CA SER A 351 -4.86 -26.72 17.31
C SER A 351 -5.52 -27.73 16.37
N GLY A 352 -4.93 -28.93 16.27
CA GLY A 352 -5.21 -29.84 15.16
C GLY A 352 -4.79 -29.21 13.83
N VAL A 353 -5.71 -29.16 12.87
CA VAL A 353 -5.47 -28.57 11.54
C VAL A 353 -5.82 -27.08 11.44
N LYS A 354 -6.38 -26.46 12.49
CA LYS A 354 -6.83 -25.06 12.43
C LYS A 354 -6.02 -24.16 13.38
N PRO A 355 -5.81 -22.87 13.04
CA PRO A 355 -5.13 -21.94 13.91
C PRO A 355 -6.01 -21.51 15.08
N ALA A 356 -5.43 -21.50 16.28
CA ALA A 356 -5.98 -20.92 17.49
C ALA A 356 -5.25 -19.61 17.83
N PHE A 357 -6.00 -18.57 18.23
CA PHE A 357 -5.49 -17.23 18.50
C PHE A 357 -5.28 -17.01 20.00
N ASP A 358 -4.06 -16.70 20.42
CA ASP A 358 -3.75 -16.15 21.73
C ASP A 358 -3.94 -14.61 21.67
N LEU A 359 -5.20 -14.16 21.83
CA LEU A 359 -5.57 -12.75 21.72
C LEU A 359 -4.90 -11.82 22.75
N PRO A 360 -4.59 -12.25 24.00
CA PRO A 360 -3.83 -11.46 24.96
C PRO A 360 -2.45 -11.02 24.44
N HIS A 361 -1.74 -11.91 23.71
CA HIS A 361 -0.40 -11.64 23.17
C HIS A 361 -0.45 -11.12 21.72
N CYS A 362 -1.62 -11.07 21.11
CA CYS A 362 -1.79 -10.59 19.75
C CYS A 362 -1.59 -9.06 19.66
N ILE A 363 -0.65 -8.61 18.82
CA ILE A 363 -0.41 -7.18 18.54
C ILE A 363 -1.40 -6.58 17.53
N ARG A 364 -2.27 -7.39 16.93
CA ARG A 364 -3.31 -6.99 15.98
C ARG A 364 -2.77 -6.32 14.71
N CYS A 365 -1.61 -6.77 14.25
CA CYS A 365 -1.01 -6.34 12.98
C CYS A 365 -1.75 -6.89 11.75
N PHE A 366 -2.60 -7.90 11.92
CA PHE A 366 -3.36 -8.59 10.86
C PHE A 366 -2.51 -9.25 9.77
N CYS A 367 -1.21 -9.46 9.99
CA CYS A 367 -0.37 -10.25 9.06
C CYS A 367 -0.96 -11.63 8.75
N CYS A 368 -1.62 -12.25 9.73
CA CYS A 368 -2.31 -13.53 9.54
C CYS A 368 -3.49 -13.44 8.55
N GLN A 369 -4.18 -12.32 8.48
CA GLN A 369 -5.23 -12.05 7.49
C GLN A 369 -4.62 -11.76 6.11
N GLU A 370 -3.62 -10.91 6.06
CA GLU A 370 -2.95 -10.48 4.84
C GLU A 370 -2.38 -11.68 4.06
N HIS A 371 -1.72 -12.60 4.77
CA HIS A 371 -1.06 -13.76 4.17
C HIS A 371 -1.95 -15.01 4.04
N CYS A 372 -3.22 -14.94 4.44
CA CYS A 372 -4.10 -16.09 4.33
C CYS A 372 -4.51 -16.35 2.86
N PRO A 373 -4.05 -17.47 2.20
CA PRO A 373 -4.31 -17.69 0.78
C PRO A 373 -5.79 -17.97 0.48
N LYS A 374 -6.59 -18.27 1.52
CA LYS A 374 -8.02 -18.54 1.41
C LYS A 374 -8.89 -17.41 1.97
N GLY A 375 -8.30 -16.30 2.43
CA GLY A 375 -9.04 -15.21 3.06
C GLY A 375 -9.87 -15.64 4.28
N ALA A 376 -9.44 -16.72 4.97
CA ALA A 376 -10.16 -17.32 6.07
C ALA A 376 -10.08 -16.52 7.39
N ILE A 377 -9.27 -15.48 7.45
CA ILE A 377 -9.12 -14.65 8.66
C ILE A 377 -9.64 -13.26 8.36
N THR A 378 -10.59 -12.80 9.17
CA THR A 378 -11.23 -11.49 9.02
C THR A 378 -11.14 -10.69 10.33
N PRO A 379 -11.03 -9.35 10.25
CA PRO A 379 -11.15 -8.51 11.45
C PRO A 379 -12.61 -8.50 11.92
N ARG A 380 -12.82 -8.65 13.20
CA ARG A 380 -14.15 -8.55 13.82
C ARG A 380 -14.12 -7.64 15.03
N MET A 381 -14.98 -6.65 15.04
CA MET A 381 -15.21 -5.80 16.21
C MET A 381 -15.84 -6.60 17.36
N THR A 382 -15.50 -6.25 18.59
CA THR A 382 -16.22 -6.73 19.79
C THR A 382 -17.68 -6.29 19.76
N ARG A 383 -18.53 -6.98 20.54
CA ARG A 383 -19.95 -6.62 20.65
C ARG A 383 -20.14 -5.19 21.19
N THR A 384 -19.34 -4.82 22.19
CA THR A 384 -19.34 -3.48 22.79
C THR A 384 -19.01 -2.42 21.74
N MET A 385 -18.01 -2.65 20.92
CA MET A 385 -17.60 -1.70 19.88
C MET A 385 -18.66 -1.56 18.78
N ARG A 386 -19.32 -2.65 18.40
CA ARG A 386 -20.46 -2.58 17.47
C ARG A 386 -21.60 -1.74 18.01
N PHE A 387 -21.89 -1.88 19.30
CA PHE A 387 -22.90 -1.07 19.98
C PHE A 387 -22.50 0.41 20.00
N VAL A 388 -21.27 0.74 20.40
CA VAL A 388 -20.76 2.13 20.40
C VAL A 388 -20.81 2.75 19.00
N LYS A 389 -20.43 2.02 17.94
CA LYS A 389 -20.57 2.51 16.56
C LYS A 389 -22.03 2.72 16.14
N ALA A 390 -22.92 1.85 16.57
CA ALA A 390 -24.35 2.02 16.27
C ALA A 390 -24.91 3.28 16.93
N VAL A 391 -24.54 3.53 18.19
CA VAL A 391 -24.91 4.74 18.93
C VAL A 391 -24.31 5.99 18.28
N ASP A 392 -23.00 5.99 17.92
CA ASP A 392 -22.35 7.11 17.24
C ASP A 392 -23.03 7.46 15.90
N ARG A 393 -23.45 6.45 15.13
CA ARG A 393 -24.23 6.66 13.90
C ARG A 393 -25.56 7.34 14.17
N LEU A 394 -26.25 6.99 15.25
CA LEU A 394 -27.53 7.62 15.62
C LEU A 394 -27.33 9.10 15.99
N PHE A 395 -26.24 9.43 16.67
CA PHE A 395 -25.95 10.81 17.06
C PHE A 395 -25.32 11.66 15.93
N ARG A 396 -24.57 11.07 15.01
CA ARG A 396 -23.97 11.77 13.84
C ARG A 396 -24.86 11.78 12.61
N GLY A 397 -25.81 10.83 12.50
CA GLY A 397 -26.76 10.73 11.39
C GLY A 397 -27.91 11.76 11.45
N GLY A 398 -27.97 12.63 12.48
CA GLY A 398 -28.94 13.71 12.60
C GLY A 398 -28.56 15.01 11.90
N GLY A 399 -27.45 15.06 11.16
CA GLY A 399 -26.96 16.29 10.55
C GLY A 399 -26.46 16.13 9.12
N THR A 400 -27.28 15.64 8.18
CA THR A 400 -27.20 15.98 6.74
C THR A 400 -28.41 15.40 6.01
N ALA A 401 -29.57 15.99 6.22
CA ALA A 401 -30.64 16.03 5.23
C ALA A 401 -30.98 17.52 5.10
N GLU A 402 -30.86 18.01 3.88
CA GLU A 402 -31.26 19.30 3.34
C GLU A 402 -30.11 20.17 2.83
N SER A 403 -29.82 19.99 1.54
CA SER A 403 -30.00 21.09 0.57
C SER A 403 -29.94 20.51 -0.84
N LYS A 404 -30.97 20.83 -1.54
CA LYS A 404 -31.30 20.55 -2.97
C LYS A 404 -30.17 20.84 -3.92
#